data_57f2a241ae2ce57915187ca7db6c50c9
#
_entry.id   57f2a241ae2ce57915187ca7db6c50c9
#
_cell.length_a   1.000
_cell.length_b   1.000
_cell.length_c   1.000
_cell.angle_alpha   90.00
_cell.angle_beta   90.00
_cell.angle_gamma   90.00
#
_symmetry.space_group_name_H-M   'P 1'
#
loop_
_entity.id
_entity.type
_entity.pdbx_description
1 polymer ?
#
loop_
_entity_poly.entity_id
_entity_poly.type
_entity_poly.pdbx_seq_one_letter_code
_entity_poly.pdbx_strand_id
1 'polypeptide(L)'
;MTGQGEAGGADEPDPRVFGDPRAVTALFDELPAAVFVFSGPDHVFTAVNRAARAMVGAEREVVGRRYREAIPEEAGQRVAELLDDAYKTGRPVSGQEWRMLLDNNADGELEELYLTFTIVPVRDAGGDVVGLVSHVLDVTSAVSARRAAEAQATAFEHRYHAALDGVVSLQRSLLPERLPVLPGVELAARYLAADSEQGAGGDWFDAVPLGDGRLGLVVGDVVGSGTRASAVMGQLRAVLTELLLEGLAIPEVLARLDRFVARIPGAAATTLCLAVLDPADGRLDYICCGHPPPLVLAADGEAGYLPAATVDRDAGTLLNCSITPRGGAVW
;
A
#
# COMPACT_ATOMS: atom_id res chain seq x y z
N MET A 1 -43.49 -63.42 -46.80
CA MET A 1 -44.18 -62.55 -45.88
C MET A 1 -43.16 -61.62 -45.29
N THR A 2 -43.27 -60.42 -45.70
CA THR A 2 -42.39 -59.30 -45.49
C THR A 2 -42.69 -58.71 -44.07
N GLY A 3 -41.70 -58.64 -43.23
CA GLY A 3 -41.75 -57.89 -42.00
C GLY A 3 -40.90 -56.61 -42.11
N GLN A 4 -41.55 -55.51 -42.30
CA GLN A 4 -40.96 -54.19 -42.23
C GLN A 4 -40.63 -53.87 -40.76
N GLY A 5 -39.34 -53.57 -40.47
CA GLY A 5 -38.93 -52.99 -39.22
C GLY A 5 -39.21 -51.48 -39.22
N GLU A 6 -40.09 -51.08 -38.33
CA GLU A 6 -40.31 -49.65 -38.06
C GLU A 6 -39.02 -49.04 -37.44
N ALA A 7 -38.54 -48.04 -38.12
CA ALA A 7 -37.52 -47.13 -37.54
C ALA A 7 -38.13 -46.34 -36.38
N GLY A 8 -37.62 -46.52 -35.17
CA GLY A 8 -38.01 -45.77 -34.00
C GLY A 8 -37.80 -44.29 -34.25
N GLY A 9 -38.93 -43.56 -34.29
CA GLY A 9 -38.92 -42.10 -34.32
C GLY A 9 -38.27 -41.57 -33.06
N ALA A 10 -37.30 -40.67 -33.27
CA ALA A 10 -36.84 -39.85 -32.17
C ALA A 10 -38.01 -39.13 -31.53
N ASP A 11 -38.20 -39.31 -30.24
CA ASP A 11 -39.25 -38.67 -29.46
C ASP A 11 -39.13 -37.15 -29.62
N GLU A 12 -40.03 -36.53 -30.40
CA GLU A 12 -40.02 -35.08 -30.56
C GLU A 12 -40.30 -34.45 -29.17
N PRO A 13 -39.45 -33.46 -28.72
CA PRO A 13 -39.62 -32.86 -27.42
C PRO A 13 -40.99 -32.22 -27.28
N ASP A 14 -41.68 -32.45 -26.16
CA ASP A 14 -43.03 -31.92 -25.89
C ASP A 14 -42.99 -30.37 -25.92
N PRO A 15 -43.66 -29.74 -26.88
CA PRO A 15 -43.64 -28.28 -27.05
C PRO A 15 -44.24 -27.52 -25.87
N ARG A 16 -44.98 -28.18 -24.95
CA ARG A 16 -45.45 -27.59 -23.71
C ARG A 16 -44.35 -27.43 -22.65
N VAL A 17 -43.24 -28.21 -22.77
CA VAL A 17 -42.11 -28.17 -21.88
C VAL A 17 -41.05 -27.23 -22.43
N PHE A 18 -40.80 -27.27 -23.76
CA PHE A 18 -39.67 -26.53 -24.38
C PHE A 18 -40.13 -25.34 -25.22
N GLY A 19 -41.42 -25.16 -25.45
CA GLY A 19 -41.96 -24.08 -26.27
C GLY A 19 -41.77 -24.28 -27.79
N ASP A 20 -41.92 -23.21 -28.56
CA ASP A 20 -41.71 -23.21 -30.00
C ASP A 20 -40.21 -23.44 -30.31
N PRO A 21 -39.87 -24.50 -31.09
CA PRO A 21 -38.48 -24.80 -31.46
C PRO A 21 -37.75 -23.63 -32.14
N ARG A 22 -38.46 -22.82 -32.94
CA ARG A 22 -37.88 -21.63 -33.59
C ARG A 22 -37.52 -20.56 -32.61
N ALA A 23 -38.36 -20.33 -31.58
CA ALA A 23 -38.09 -19.39 -30.53
C ALA A 23 -36.90 -19.85 -29.67
N VAL A 24 -36.83 -21.15 -29.35
CA VAL A 24 -35.71 -21.73 -28.60
C VAL A 24 -34.38 -21.58 -29.36
N THR A 25 -34.37 -21.85 -30.66
CA THR A 25 -33.20 -21.69 -31.52
C THR A 25 -32.74 -20.22 -31.57
N ALA A 26 -33.70 -19.29 -31.74
CA ALA A 26 -33.37 -17.86 -31.74
C ALA A 26 -32.78 -17.39 -30.39
N LEU A 27 -33.38 -17.82 -29.28
CA LEU A 27 -32.87 -17.51 -27.95
C LEU A 27 -31.48 -18.10 -27.69
N PHE A 28 -31.24 -19.33 -28.12
CA PHE A 28 -29.94 -19.98 -28.03
C PHE A 28 -28.84 -19.15 -28.75
N ASP A 29 -29.13 -18.65 -29.96
CA ASP A 29 -28.17 -17.86 -30.72
C ASP A 29 -27.95 -16.44 -30.13
N GLU A 30 -28.91 -15.88 -29.45
CA GLU A 30 -28.81 -14.56 -28.81
C GLU A 30 -28.24 -14.58 -27.36
N LEU A 31 -27.97 -15.76 -26.78
CA LEU A 31 -27.33 -15.84 -25.47
C LEU A 31 -25.98 -15.12 -25.48
N PRO A 32 -25.70 -14.25 -24.47
CA PRO A 32 -24.45 -13.53 -24.39
C PRO A 32 -23.25 -14.41 -23.96
N ALA A 33 -23.51 -15.59 -23.38
CA ALA A 33 -22.50 -16.59 -23.08
C ALA A 33 -22.24 -17.46 -24.30
N ALA A 34 -20.99 -17.82 -24.55
CA ALA A 34 -20.65 -18.80 -25.55
C ALA A 34 -21.15 -20.18 -25.10
N VAL A 35 -21.97 -20.83 -25.95
CA VAL A 35 -22.51 -22.16 -25.65
C VAL A 35 -22.07 -23.13 -26.75
N PHE A 36 -21.44 -24.22 -26.28
CA PHE A 36 -20.97 -25.32 -27.11
C PHE A 36 -21.71 -26.60 -26.71
N VAL A 37 -22.20 -27.34 -27.70
CA VAL A 37 -22.84 -28.63 -27.50
C VAL A 37 -22.03 -29.69 -28.20
N PHE A 38 -21.74 -30.77 -27.50
CA PHE A 38 -20.94 -31.89 -28.02
C PHE A 38 -21.69 -33.19 -27.92
N SER A 39 -21.45 -34.10 -28.86
CA SER A 39 -21.95 -35.48 -28.83
C SER A 39 -20.79 -36.49 -28.74
N GLY A 40 -21.09 -37.60 -28.08
CA GLY A 40 -20.22 -38.78 -28.00
C GLY A 40 -18.90 -38.53 -27.23
N PRO A 41 -18.11 -39.62 -27.08
CA PRO A 41 -16.85 -39.59 -26.34
C PRO A 41 -15.72 -38.83 -27.04
N ASP A 42 -15.87 -38.59 -28.36
CA ASP A 42 -14.91 -37.81 -29.16
C ASP A 42 -15.20 -36.30 -29.13
N HIS A 43 -16.22 -35.87 -28.41
CA HIS A 43 -16.64 -34.47 -28.25
C HIS A 43 -16.84 -33.78 -29.63
N VAL A 44 -17.68 -34.38 -30.47
CA VAL A 44 -18.02 -33.79 -31.77
C VAL A 44 -18.97 -32.61 -31.55
N PHE A 45 -18.63 -31.44 -32.05
CA PHE A 45 -19.49 -30.26 -31.99
C PHE A 45 -20.81 -30.52 -32.72
N THR A 46 -21.94 -30.38 -32.05
CA THR A 46 -23.27 -30.53 -32.65
C THR A 46 -24.02 -29.20 -32.74
N ALA A 47 -23.75 -28.27 -31.84
CA ALA A 47 -24.30 -26.91 -31.94
C ALA A 47 -23.32 -25.92 -31.26
N VAL A 48 -23.31 -24.70 -31.78
CA VAL A 48 -22.61 -23.54 -31.24
C VAL A 48 -23.47 -22.30 -31.46
N ASN A 49 -23.61 -21.44 -30.46
CA ASN A 49 -24.35 -20.19 -30.61
C ASN A 49 -23.46 -19.07 -31.22
N ARG A 50 -24.01 -17.89 -31.46
CA ARG A 50 -23.30 -16.74 -32.01
C ARG A 50 -22.06 -16.34 -31.16
N ALA A 51 -22.21 -16.29 -29.86
CA ALA A 51 -21.11 -15.95 -28.94
C ALA A 51 -19.98 -16.99 -29.00
N ALA A 52 -20.32 -18.29 -29.11
CA ALA A 52 -19.32 -19.34 -29.25
C ALA A 52 -18.58 -19.25 -30.60
N ARG A 53 -19.29 -18.97 -31.70
CA ARG A 53 -18.63 -18.74 -33.01
C ARG A 53 -17.67 -17.55 -32.95
N ALA A 54 -18.09 -16.45 -32.34
CA ALA A 54 -17.22 -15.28 -32.18
C ALA A 54 -15.97 -15.59 -31.36
N MET A 55 -16.10 -16.42 -30.31
CA MET A 55 -15.00 -16.77 -29.41
C MET A 55 -13.92 -17.64 -30.10
N VAL A 56 -14.32 -18.58 -30.93
CA VAL A 56 -13.38 -19.53 -31.61
C VAL A 56 -12.96 -19.08 -33.02
N GLY A 57 -13.41 -17.91 -33.45
CA GLY A 57 -13.23 -17.38 -34.81
C GLY A 57 -14.46 -17.58 -35.65
N ALA A 58 -15.09 -16.47 -36.09
CA ALA A 58 -16.38 -16.48 -36.78
C ALA A 58 -16.36 -17.29 -38.09
N GLU A 59 -15.23 -17.36 -38.75
CA GLU A 59 -15.03 -18.08 -40.03
C GLU A 59 -14.65 -19.56 -39.81
N ARG A 60 -14.43 -19.98 -38.55
CA ARG A 60 -14.03 -21.35 -38.24
C ARG A 60 -15.24 -22.31 -38.27
N GLU A 61 -15.22 -23.25 -39.15
CA GLU A 61 -16.23 -24.32 -39.19
C GLU A 61 -15.91 -25.40 -38.15
N VAL A 62 -16.65 -25.40 -37.03
CA VAL A 62 -16.46 -26.37 -35.95
C VAL A 62 -17.52 -27.44 -35.90
N VAL A 63 -18.76 -27.16 -36.30
CA VAL A 63 -19.88 -28.12 -36.25
C VAL A 63 -19.58 -29.34 -37.09
N GLY A 64 -19.79 -30.54 -36.54
CA GLY A 64 -19.48 -31.83 -37.16
C GLY A 64 -18.02 -32.27 -36.98
N ARG A 65 -17.15 -31.44 -36.42
CA ARG A 65 -15.73 -31.78 -36.17
C ARG A 65 -15.51 -32.17 -34.71
N ARG A 66 -14.49 -32.97 -34.44
CA ARG A 66 -14.05 -33.28 -33.10
C ARG A 66 -13.40 -32.07 -32.46
N TYR A 67 -13.53 -31.91 -31.14
CA TYR A 67 -12.97 -30.76 -30.39
C TYR A 67 -11.48 -30.55 -30.69
N ARG A 68 -10.67 -31.61 -30.55
CA ARG A 68 -9.20 -31.57 -30.76
C ARG A 68 -8.78 -31.25 -32.18
N GLU A 69 -9.65 -31.52 -33.19
CA GLU A 69 -9.40 -31.19 -34.58
C GLU A 69 -9.85 -29.77 -34.94
N ALA A 70 -10.91 -29.30 -34.30
CA ALA A 70 -11.47 -27.99 -34.55
C ALA A 70 -10.69 -26.87 -33.84
N ILE A 71 -10.09 -27.17 -32.68
CA ILE A 71 -9.34 -26.22 -31.82
C ILE A 71 -7.95 -26.81 -31.54
N PRO A 72 -7.05 -26.89 -32.53
CA PRO A 72 -5.74 -27.53 -32.37
C PRO A 72 -4.79 -26.77 -31.44
N GLU A 73 -4.95 -25.43 -31.29
CA GLU A 73 -4.18 -24.59 -30.40
C GLU A 73 -4.44 -24.88 -28.91
N GLU A 74 -5.51 -25.59 -28.59
CA GLU A 74 -5.82 -26.04 -27.23
C GLU A 74 -4.84 -27.10 -26.72
N ALA A 75 -4.06 -27.71 -27.59
CA ALA A 75 -3.12 -28.76 -27.24
C ALA A 75 -2.20 -28.33 -26.07
N GLY A 76 -2.29 -29.05 -24.94
CA GLY A 76 -1.57 -28.73 -23.72
C GLY A 76 -2.24 -27.73 -22.77
N GLN A 77 -3.41 -27.22 -23.09
CA GLN A 77 -4.17 -26.32 -22.23
C GLN A 77 -5.24 -27.01 -21.37
N ARG A 78 -5.37 -28.32 -21.47
CA ARG A 78 -6.17 -29.21 -20.63
C ARG A 78 -7.70 -29.11 -20.79
N VAL A 79 -8.22 -28.37 -21.74
CA VAL A 79 -9.69 -28.28 -21.89
C VAL A 79 -10.28 -29.60 -22.40
N ALA A 80 -9.59 -30.25 -23.34
CA ALA A 80 -10.02 -31.57 -23.82
C ALA A 80 -10.06 -32.62 -22.70
N GLU A 81 -9.11 -32.60 -21.77
CA GLU A 81 -9.10 -33.48 -20.58
C GLU A 81 -10.30 -33.18 -19.67
N LEU A 82 -10.69 -31.91 -19.51
CA LEU A 82 -11.87 -31.54 -18.71
C LEU A 82 -13.18 -31.99 -19.38
N LEU A 83 -13.26 -31.96 -20.71
CA LEU A 83 -14.38 -32.56 -21.47
C LEU A 83 -14.42 -34.09 -21.24
N ASP A 84 -13.27 -34.75 -21.36
CA ASP A 84 -13.13 -36.19 -21.11
C ASP A 84 -13.58 -36.55 -19.68
N ASP A 85 -13.14 -35.79 -18.68
CA ASP A 85 -13.49 -36.03 -17.28
C ASP A 85 -14.99 -35.85 -17.03
N ALA A 86 -15.60 -34.80 -17.57
CA ALA A 86 -17.04 -34.57 -17.47
C ALA A 86 -17.83 -35.73 -18.11
N TYR A 87 -17.41 -36.17 -19.28
CA TYR A 87 -18.07 -37.26 -20.03
C TYR A 87 -17.96 -38.59 -19.29
N LYS A 88 -16.75 -38.97 -18.85
CA LYS A 88 -16.47 -40.25 -18.17
C LYS A 88 -17.10 -40.34 -16.77
N THR A 89 -17.05 -39.25 -16.02
CA THR A 89 -17.55 -39.24 -14.63
C THR A 89 -19.04 -38.96 -14.55
N GLY A 90 -19.62 -38.38 -15.59
CA GLY A 90 -20.99 -37.90 -15.62
C GLY A 90 -21.25 -36.80 -14.58
N ARG A 91 -20.22 -36.04 -14.17
CA ARG A 91 -20.30 -34.93 -13.24
C ARG A 91 -19.93 -33.62 -13.94
N PRO A 92 -20.59 -32.51 -13.57
CA PRO A 92 -20.21 -31.21 -14.09
C PRO A 92 -18.78 -30.83 -13.67
N VAL A 93 -18.07 -30.13 -14.57
CA VAL A 93 -16.73 -29.56 -14.37
C VAL A 93 -16.82 -28.05 -14.60
N SER A 94 -16.21 -27.27 -13.74
CA SER A 94 -16.19 -25.80 -13.85
C SER A 94 -14.77 -25.26 -13.69
N GLY A 95 -14.47 -24.16 -14.37
CA GLY A 95 -13.26 -23.39 -14.22
C GLY A 95 -13.58 -21.90 -14.09
N GLN A 96 -12.83 -21.19 -13.24
CA GLN A 96 -12.93 -19.74 -13.09
C GLN A 96 -11.61 -19.10 -13.49
N GLU A 97 -11.71 -18.00 -14.26
CA GLU A 97 -10.54 -17.25 -14.74
C GLU A 97 -9.46 -18.16 -15.36
N TRP A 98 -9.92 -19.18 -16.08
CA TRP A 98 -9.04 -20.12 -16.74
C TRP A 98 -8.31 -19.44 -17.87
N ARG A 99 -6.98 -19.39 -17.77
CA ARG A 99 -6.15 -18.80 -18.82
C ARG A 99 -6.08 -19.73 -20.02
N MET A 100 -6.43 -19.21 -21.18
CA MET A 100 -6.41 -19.94 -22.45
C MET A 100 -5.78 -19.08 -23.54
N LEU A 101 -5.04 -19.70 -24.44
CA LEU A 101 -4.52 -19.10 -25.66
C LEU A 101 -5.36 -19.62 -26.82
N LEU A 102 -5.96 -18.73 -27.59
CA LEU A 102 -6.86 -19.07 -28.66
C LEU A 102 -6.59 -18.19 -29.89
N ASP A 103 -6.57 -18.80 -31.07
CA ASP A 103 -6.57 -18.09 -32.38
C ASP A 103 -8.03 -17.79 -32.75
N ASN A 104 -8.56 -16.68 -32.25
CA ASN A 104 -9.95 -16.28 -32.50
C ASN A 104 -10.15 -15.49 -33.80
N ASN A 105 -9.06 -15.05 -34.43
CA ASN A 105 -9.09 -14.30 -35.68
C ASN A 105 -8.69 -15.13 -36.90
N ALA A 106 -8.27 -16.39 -36.70
CA ALA A 106 -7.77 -17.29 -37.74
C ALA A 106 -6.58 -16.71 -38.55
N ASP A 107 -5.76 -15.86 -37.89
CA ASP A 107 -4.56 -15.26 -38.47
C ASP A 107 -3.26 -15.94 -38.00
N GLY A 108 -3.38 -16.93 -37.11
CA GLY A 108 -2.28 -17.69 -36.53
C GLY A 108 -1.66 -17.02 -35.32
N GLU A 109 -2.15 -15.86 -34.88
CA GLU A 109 -1.77 -15.22 -33.60
C GLU A 109 -2.66 -15.69 -32.45
N LEU A 110 -2.03 -16.09 -31.35
CA LEU A 110 -2.75 -16.57 -30.17
C LEU A 110 -3.05 -15.41 -29.24
N GLU A 111 -4.32 -15.17 -28.98
CA GLU A 111 -4.77 -14.21 -27.96
C GLU A 111 -4.91 -14.89 -26.59
N GLU A 112 -4.51 -14.18 -25.55
CA GLU A 112 -4.68 -14.61 -24.16
C GLU A 112 -6.07 -14.23 -23.67
N LEU A 113 -6.87 -15.25 -23.37
CA LEU A 113 -8.21 -15.10 -22.82
C LEU A 113 -8.27 -15.64 -21.38
N TYR A 114 -9.12 -15.05 -20.57
CA TYR A 114 -9.51 -15.56 -19.27
C TYR A 114 -10.99 -15.95 -19.31
N LEU A 115 -11.25 -17.23 -19.15
CA LEU A 115 -12.57 -17.83 -19.33
C LEU A 115 -13.12 -18.37 -18.02
N THR A 116 -14.39 -18.12 -17.77
CA THR A 116 -15.16 -18.84 -16.74
C THR A 116 -16.13 -19.76 -17.43
N PHE A 117 -16.08 -21.05 -17.12
CA PHE A 117 -16.88 -22.05 -17.83
C PHE A 117 -17.47 -23.09 -16.89
N THR A 118 -18.53 -23.72 -17.36
CA THR A 118 -19.06 -24.96 -16.79
C THR A 118 -19.41 -25.92 -17.92
N ILE A 119 -18.97 -27.16 -17.79
CA ILE A 119 -19.23 -28.28 -18.68
C ILE A 119 -20.21 -29.20 -17.97
N VAL A 120 -21.37 -29.44 -18.57
CA VAL A 120 -22.44 -30.26 -17.99
C VAL A 120 -22.70 -31.48 -18.88
N PRO A 121 -22.68 -32.69 -18.30
CA PRO A 121 -23.03 -33.91 -19.07
C PRO A 121 -24.51 -33.93 -19.42
N VAL A 122 -24.80 -34.27 -20.66
CA VAL A 122 -26.14 -34.55 -21.17
C VAL A 122 -26.38 -36.04 -21.15
N ARG A 123 -27.54 -36.47 -20.61
CA ARG A 123 -27.89 -37.88 -20.45
C ARG A 123 -29.11 -38.20 -21.33
N ASP A 124 -29.16 -39.42 -21.83
CA ASP A 124 -30.33 -39.98 -22.49
C ASP A 124 -31.39 -40.46 -21.46
N ALA A 125 -32.50 -40.98 -21.98
CA ALA A 125 -33.57 -41.54 -21.17
C ALA A 125 -33.16 -42.76 -20.30
N GLY A 126 -32.08 -43.44 -20.66
CA GLY A 126 -31.48 -44.57 -19.94
C GLY A 126 -30.54 -44.11 -18.82
N GLY A 127 -30.18 -42.84 -18.79
CA GLY A 127 -29.25 -42.25 -17.82
C GLY A 127 -27.79 -42.26 -18.27
N ASP A 128 -27.50 -42.75 -19.45
CA ASP A 128 -26.15 -42.78 -20.01
C ASP A 128 -25.73 -41.39 -20.54
N VAL A 129 -24.45 -41.03 -20.37
CA VAL A 129 -23.93 -39.76 -20.88
C VAL A 129 -23.76 -39.88 -22.41
N VAL A 130 -24.50 -39.05 -23.15
CA VAL A 130 -24.50 -39.04 -24.63
C VAL A 130 -23.81 -37.82 -25.22
N GLY A 131 -23.56 -36.80 -24.39
CA GLY A 131 -22.93 -35.58 -24.83
C GLY A 131 -22.60 -34.63 -23.65
N LEU A 132 -22.15 -33.44 -24.03
CA LEU A 132 -21.82 -32.37 -23.10
C LEU A 132 -22.41 -31.04 -23.58
N VAL A 133 -22.76 -30.17 -22.64
CA VAL A 133 -23.01 -28.74 -22.90
C VAL A 133 -22.00 -27.95 -22.11
N SER A 134 -21.27 -27.08 -22.77
CA SER A 134 -20.38 -26.12 -22.13
C SER A 134 -20.91 -24.71 -22.32
N HIS A 135 -21.06 -23.95 -21.26
CA HIS A 135 -21.22 -22.51 -21.36
C HIS A 135 -19.94 -21.82 -20.87
N VAL A 136 -19.54 -20.79 -21.58
CA VAL A 136 -18.27 -20.09 -21.39
C VAL A 136 -18.52 -18.58 -21.41
N LEU A 137 -17.97 -17.89 -20.42
CA LEU A 137 -17.95 -16.45 -20.34
C LEU A 137 -16.52 -15.97 -20.51
N ASP A 138 -16.30 -15.05 -21.43
CA ASP A 138 -15.05 -14.31 -21.51
C ASP A 138 -15.03 -13.24 -20.41
N VAL A 139 -14.09 -13.38 -19.48
CA VAL A 139 -13.85 -12.46 -18.38
C VAL A 139 -12.52 -11.71 -18.50
N THR A 140 -11.90 -11.75 -19.68
CA THR A 140 -10.58 -11.17 -19.96
C THR A 140 -10.52 -9.69 -19.59
N SER A 141 -11.52 -8.92 -20.01
CA SER A 141 -11.59 -7.49 -19.70
C SER A 141 -11.71 -7.21 -18.20
N ALA A 142 -12.51 -8.02 -17.49
CA ALA A 142 -12.67 -7.89 -16.03
C ALA A 142 -11.39 -8.25 -15.27
N VAL A 143 -10.73 -9.35 -15.67
CA VAL A 143 -9.44 -9.78 -15.09
C VAL A 143 -8.36 -8.74 -15.36
N SER A 144 -8.26 -8.22 -16.57
CA SER A 144 -7.29 -7.20 -16.95
C SER A 144 -7.50 -5.90 -16.19
N ALA A 145 -8.75 -5.44 -16.06
CA ALA A 145 -9.10 -4.24 -15.31
C ALA A 145 -8.74 -4.39 -13.82
N ARG A 146 -9.07 -5.55 -13.21
CA ARG A 146 -8.71 -5.84 -11.82
C ARG A 146 -7.20 -5.84 -11.62
N ARG A 147 -6.43 -6.53 -12.45
CA ARG A 147 -4.96 -6.56 -12.37
C ARG A 147 -4.33 -5.19 -12.54
N ALA A 148 -4.85 -4.38 -13.45
CA ALA A 148 -4.39 -3.01 -13.63
C ALA A 148 -4.65 -2.16 -12.37
N ALA A 149 -5.84 -2.27 -11.75
CA ALA A 149 -6.17 -1.57 -10.53
C ALA A 149 -5.28 -2.01 -9.34
N GLU A 150 -5.05 -3.31 -9.17
CA GLU A 150 -4.16 -3.87 -8.16
C GLU A 150 -2.71 -3.37 -8.35
N ALA A 151 -2.19 -3.39 -9.56
CA ALA A 151 -0.85 -2.88 -9.88
C ALA A 151 -0.75 -1.37 -9.59
N GLN A 152 -1.80 -0.61 -9.90
CA GLN A 152 -1.84 0.83 -9.64
C GLN A 152 -1.89 1.13 -8.13
N ALA A 153 -2.66 0.36 -7.36
CA ALA A 153 -2.71 0.49 -5.89
C ALA A 153 -1.34 0.21 -5.27
N THR A 154 -0.69 -0.89 -5.65
CA THR A 154 0.65 -1.24 -5.18
C THR A 154 1.68 -0.16 -5.55
N ALA A 155 1.65 0.35 -6.77
CA ALA A 155 2.54 1.42 -7.20
C ALA A 155 2.30 2.74 -6.44
N PHE A 156 1.05 3.01 -6.04
CA PHE A 156 0.71 4.16 -5.20
C PHE A 156 1.27 3.99 -3.78
N GLU A 157 1.07 2.83 -3.16
CA GLU A 157 1.62 2.51 -1.83
C GLU A 157 3.15 2.66 -1.80
N HIS A 158 3.85 2.09 -2.78
CA HIS A 158 5.31 2.24 -2.88
C HIS A 158 5.75 3.71 -2.98
N ARG A 159 5.07 4.52 -3.79
CA ARG A 159 5.39 5.94 -3.92
C ARG A 159 5.09 6.71 -2.64
N TYR A 160 4.00 6.38 -1.97
CA TYR A 160 3.63 6.99 -0.69
C TYR A 160 4.68 6.71 0.38
N HIS A 161 5.08 5.46 0.57
CA HIS A 161 6.14 5.09 1.52
C HIS A 161 7.49 5.72 1.19
N ALA A 162 7.89 5.74 -0.08
CA ALA A 162 9.12 6.41 -0.50
C ALA A 162 9.10 7.93 -0.21
N ALA A 163 7.95 8.57 -0.37
CA ALA A 163 7.80 9.99 -0.01
C ALA A 163 7.92 10.22 1.50
N LEU A 164 7.30 9.37 2.31
CA LEU A 164 7.42 9.41 3.78
C LEU A 164 8.88 9.21 4.23
N ASP A 165 9.55 8.21 3.69
CA ASP A 165 10.97 7.95 3.99
C ASP A 165 11.86 9.14 3.63
N GLY A 166 11.56 9.80 2.52
CA GLY A 166 12.23 11.04 2.12
C GLY A 166 12.03 12.17 3.13
N VAL A 167 10.81 12.34 3.64
CA VAL A 167 10.49 13.35 4.68
C VAL A 167 11.21 13.04 5.99
N VAL A 168 11.19 11.79 6.45
CA VAL A 168 11.91 11.35 7.66
C VAL A 168 13.43 11.54 7.51
N SER A 169 13.98 11.21 6.34
CA SER A 169 15.40 11.40 6.06
C SER A 169 15.79 12.87 6.07
N LEU A 170 14.96 13.74 5.46
CA LEU A 170 15.19 15.19 5.50
C LEU A 170 15.15 15.71 6.93
N GLN A 171 14.18 15.32 7.73
CA GLN A 171 14.11 15.73 9.14
C GLN A 171 15.34 15.30 9.93
N ARG A 172 15.79 14.04 9.75
CA ARG A 172 17.02 13.55 10.41
C ARG A 172 18.25 14.39 10.04
N SER A 173 18.35 14.87 8.81
CA SER A 173 19.45 15.74 8.38
C SER A 173 19.42 17.13 9.01
N LEU A 174 18.27 17.55 9.54
CA LEU A 174 18.14 18.79 10.30
C LEU A 174 18.56 18.65 11.77
N LEU A 175 18.81 17.46 12.27
CA LEU A 175 19.29 17.18 13.63
C LEU A 175 20.81 17.01 13.63
N PRO A 176 21.49 17.14 14.81
CA PRO A 176 22.93 16.90 14.88
C PRO A 176 23.28 15.45 14.52
N GLU A 177 24.18 15.26 13.57
CA GLU A 177 24.68 13.92 13.23
C GLU A 177 25.50 13.29 14.34
N ARG A 178 26.19 14.13 15.11
CA ARG A 178 27.08 13.73 16.21
C ARG A 178 26.99 14.71 17.35
N LEU A 179 27.08 14.20 18.57
CA LEU A 179 27.27 15.02 19.74
C LEU A 179 28.75 15.41 19.88
N PRO A 180 29.05 16.61 20.40
CA PRO A 180 30.42 17.01 20.65
C PRO A 180 31.03 16.17 21.77
N VAL A 181 32.34 15.97 21.69
CA VAL A 181 33.13 15.34 22.77
C VAL A 181 33.85 16.41 23.54
N LEU A 182 33.55 16.53 24.82
CA LEU A 182 34.18 17.48 25.72
C LEU A 182 34.83 16.77 26.90
N PRO A 183 36.00 17.27 27.41
CA PRO A 183 36.60 16.71 28.60
C PRO A 183 35.65 16.84 29.82
N GLY A 184 35.47 15.73 30.54
CA GLY A 184 34.67 15.73 31.77
C GLY A 184 33.15 15.70 31.57
N VAL A 185 32.67 15.65 30.29
CA VAL A 185 31.25 15.57 29.99
C VAL A 185 30.98 14.38 29.06
N GLU A 186 30.06 13.52 29.44
CA GLU A 186 29.52 12.45 28.59
C GLU A 186 28.12 12.85 28.11
N LEU A 187 27.91 12.84 26.80
CA LEU A 187 26.65 13.23 26.18
C LEU A 187 25.99 12.05 25.47
N ALA A 188 24.71 11.88 25.72
CA ALA A 188 23.87 10.95 24.97
C ALA A 188 22.57 11.65 24.54
N ALA A 189 22.12 11.38 23.33
CA ALA A 189 20.82 11.84 22.85
C ALA A 189 20.12 10.72 22.08
N ARG A 190 18.80 10.68 22.23
CA ARG A 190 17.95 9.75 21.48
C ARG A 190 16.76 10.51 20.92
N TYR A 191 16.61 10.47 19.62
CA TYR A 191 15.43 10.97 18.92
C TYR A 191 14.52 9.80 18.57
N LEU A 192 13.27 9.85 19.01
CA LEU A 192 12.24 8.88 18.66
C LEU A 192 11.25 9.58 17.74
N ALA A 193 11.30 9.25 16.46
CA ALA A 193 10.27 9.70 15.53
C ALA A 193 8.93 9.09 15.95
N ALA A 194 7.89 9.91 16.04
CA ALA A 194 6.55 9.39 16.28
C ALA A 194 6.12 8.52 15.07
N ASP A 195 5.46 7.40 15.34
CA ASP A 195 4.80 6.55 14.33
C ASP A 195 3.55 7.26 13.77
N SER A 196 3.72 8.45 13.23
CA SER A 196 2.62 9.19 12.63
C SER A 196 2.69 9.08 11.11
N GLU A 197 1.53 8.96 10.47
CA GLU A 197 1.39 8.99 9.00
C GLU A 197 2.02 10.25 8.35
N GLN A 198 2.41 11.24 9.14
CA GLN A 198 3.01 12.48 8.70
C GLN A 198 4.55 12.50 8.74
N GLY A 199 5.18 11.47 9.32
CA GLY A 199 6.61 11.15 9.19
C GLY A 199 7.62 12.14 9.76
N ALA A 200 7.25 13.38 10.09
CA ALA A 200 8.14 14.44 10.55
C ALA A 200 7.53 15.22 11.71
N GLY A 201 8.36 15.65 12.67
CA GLY A 201 7.97 16.42 13.85
C GLY A 201 8.62 17.79 13.94
N GLY A 202 8.16 18.59 14.90
CA GLY A 202 8.72 19.87 15.32
C GLY A 202 9.79 19.76 16.38
N ASP A 203 9.97 18.57 16.96
CA ASP A 203 10.94 18.33 18.04
C ASP A 203 12.38 18.37 17.55
N TRP A 204 13.26 18.97 18.35
CA TRP A 204 14.70 18.89 18.11
C TRP A 204 15.49 18.96 19.40
N PHE A 205 16.74 18.56 19.33
CA PHE A 205 17.77 18.82 20.33
C PHE A 205 19.03 19.35 19.65
N ASP A 206 19.87 20.03 20.43
CA ASP A 206 21.23 20.41 19.99
C ASP A 206 22.20 20.42 21.16
N ALA A 207 23.48 20.23 20.86
CA ALA A 207 24.58 20.34 21.81
C ALA A 207 25.72 21.13 21.13
N VAL A 208 25.90 22.38 21.52
CA VAL A 208 26.78 23.35 20.87
C VAL A 208 28.00 23.60 21.73
N PRO A 209 29.21 23.17 21.35
CA PRO A 209 30.42 23.52 22.08
C PRO A 209 30.70 25.02 21.90
N LEU A 210 30.85 25.73 23.01
CA LEU A 210 31.15 27.14 23.04
C LEU A 210 32.66 27.37 23.10
N GLY A 211 33.14 28.50 22.55
CA GLY A 211 34.57 28.75 22.37
C GLY A 211 35.38 28.89 23.68
N ASP A 212 34.70 28.99 24.81
CA ASP A 212 35.28 29.10 26.17
C ASP A 212 35.28 27.78 26.95
N GLY A 213 34.96 26.65 26.31
CA GLY A 213 34.88 25.33 26.93
C GLY A 213 33.52 24.98 27.51
N ARG A 214 32.57 25.91 27.53
CA ARG A 214 31.18 25.66 27.92
C ARG A 214 30.41 24.92 26.83
N LEU A 215 29.26 24.39 27.21
CA LEU A 215 28.38 23.63 26.32
C LEU A 215 26.96 24.21 26.36
N GLY A 216 26.46 24.64 25.23
CA GLY A 216 25.06 24.96 25.04
C GLY A 216 24.25 23.70 24.76
N LEU A 217 23.18 23.49 25.52
CA LEU A 217 22.24 22.37 25.39
C LEU A 217 20.86 22.92 25.04
N VAL A 218 20.22 22.35 24.07
CA VAL A 218 18.91 22.82 23.58
C VAL A 218 18.00 21.63 23.40
N VAL A 219 16.76 21.77 23.86
CA VAL A 219 15.63 20.91 23.46
C VAL A 219 14.44 21.82 23.17
N GLY A 220 13.76 21.57 22.08
CA GLY A 220 12.61 22.38 21.68
C GLY A 220 11.59 21.59 20.90
N ASP A 221 10.38 22.16 20.81
CA ASP A 221 9.26 21.62 20.04
C ASP A 221 8.49 22.74 19.35
N VAL A 222 8.31 22.61 18.04
CA VAL A 222 7.46 23.48 17.22
C VAL A 222 6.11 22.82 17.09
N VAL A 223 5.06 23.49 17.54
CA VAL A 223 3.68 22.97 17.45
C VAL A 223 3.31 22.59 16.02
N GLY A 224 2.80 21.36 15.89
CA GLY A 224 2.38 20.76 14.62
C GLY A 224 3.27 19.60 14.21
N SER A 225 2.98 19.08 13.03
CA SER A 225 3.69 17.93 12.46
C SER A 225 3.89 18.13 10.95
N GLY A 226 4.69 17.27 10.36
CA GLY A 226 5.00 17.28 8.93
C GLY A 226 6.08 18.28 8.55
N THR A 227 6.29 18.43 7.25
CA THR A 227 7.40 19.18 6.65
C THR A 227 7.43 20.65 7.06
N ARG A 228 6.26 21.26 7.33
CA ARG A 228 6.18 22.67 7.75
C ARG A 228 6.77 22.87 9.14
N ALA A 229 6.40 22.03 10.11
CA ALA A 229 6.97 22.09 11.47
C ALA A 229 8.48 21.83 11.46
N SER A 230 8.93 20.82 10.69
CA SER A 230 10.35 20.53 10.53
C SER A 230 11.14 21.68 9.88
N ALA A 231 10.56 22.38 8.90
CA ALA A 231 11.21 23.52 8.27
C ALA A 231 11.39 24.69 9.25
N VAL A 232 10.35 24.97 10.07
CA VAL A 232 10.44 25.99 11.14
C VAL A 232 11.49 25.57 12.18
N MET A 233 11.45 24.32 12.63
CA MET A 233 12.42 23.75 13.56
C MET A 233 13.87 23.93 13.05
N GLY A 234 14.15 23.55 11.80
CA GLY A 234 15.49 23.70 11.22
C GLY A 234 15.98 25.16 11.20
N GLN A 235 15.09 26.13 10.93
CA GLN A 235 15.44 27.55 10.98
C GLN A 235 15.72 28.03 12.41
N LEU A 236 14.89 27.63 13.37
CA LEU A 236 15.08 28.01 14.79
C LEU A 236 16.37 27.40 15.33
N ARG A 237 16.64 26.13 15.04
CA ARG A 237 17.87 25.44 15.43
C ARG A 237 19.11 26.16 14.89
N ALA A 238 19.14 26.48 13.59
CA ALA A 238 20.29 27.15 12.98
C ALA A 238 20.55 28.53 13.59
N VAL A 239 19.51 29.33 13.76
CA VAL A 239 19.65 30.67 14.36
C VAL A 239 20.11 30.56 15.82
N LEU A 240 19.54 29.62 16.60
CA LEU A 240 19.90 29.42 17.99
C LEU A 240 21.35 28.97 18.14
N THR A 241 21.82 28.07 17.28
CA THR A 241 23.22 27.63 17.24
C THR A 241 24.16 28.82 17.00
N GLU A 242 23.88 29.68 16.02
CA GLU A 242 24.68 30.89 15.76
C GLU A 242 24.70 31.85 16.95
N LEU A 243 23.53 32.14 17.56
CA LEU A 243 23.46 33.01 18.72
C LEU A 243 24.25 32.49 19.92
N LEU A 244 24.28 31.17 20.09
CA LEU A 244 25.10 30.54 21.16
C LEU A 244 26.60 30.64 20.83
N LEU A 245 27.00 30.45 19.59
CA LEU A 245 28.41 30.58 19.16
C LEU A 245 28.92 32.02 19.27
N GLU A 246 28.05 33.03 19.19
CA GLU A 246 28.44 34.42 19.48
C GLU A 246 28.82 34.64 20.95
N GLY A 247 28.60 33.67 21.83
CA GLY A 247 28.93 33.75 23.26
C GLY A 247 28.00 34.66 24.05
N LEU A 248 26.79 34.92 23.54
CA LEU A 248 25.81 35.78 24.19
C LEU A 248 25.26 35.15 25.49
N ALA A 249 24.89 35.97 26.43
CA ALA A 249 24.14 35.50 27.61
C ALA A 249 22.74 35.02 27.22
N ILE A 250 22.20 34.00 27.91
CA ILE A 250 20.88 33.40 27.64
C ILE A 250 19.78 34.44 27.39
N PRO A 251 19.66 35.55 28.21
CA PRO A 251 18.67 36.59 27.99
C PRO A 251 18.77 37.26 26.63
N GLU A 252 19.97 37.52 26.17
CA GLU A 252 20.20 38.16 24.86
C GLU A 252 19.93 37.22 23.71
N VAL A 253 20.31 35.93 23.85
CA VAL A 253 19.95 34.86 22.93
C VAL A 253 18.44 34.82 22.74
N LEU A 254 17.67 34.77 23.81
CA LEU A 254 16.23 34.73 23.77
C LEU A 254 15.60 35.98 23.15
N ALA A 255 16.08 37.15 23.49
CA ALA A 255 15.58 38.41 22.94
C ALA A 255 15.80 38.51 21.43
N ARG A 256 16.91 37.95 20.91
CA ARG A 256 17.17 37.87 19.46
C ARG A 256 16.34 36.79 18.81
N LEU A 257 16.20 35.62 19.44
CA LEU A 257 15.39 34.51 18.97
C LEU A 257 13.92 34.93 18.87
N ASP A 258 13.35 35.62 19.86
CA ASP A 258 11.97 36.09 19.86
C ASP A 258 11.68 37.05 18.68
N ARG A 259 12.61 37.94 18.39
CA ARG A 259 12.52 38.82 17.19
C ARG A 259 12.57 38.02 15.88
N PHE A 260 13.26 36.91 15.84
CA PHE A 260 13.32 36.03 14.69
C PHE A 260 12.01 35.24 14.55
N VAL A 261 11.53 34.62 15.64
CA VAL A 261 10.26 33.88 15.73
C VAL A 261 9.08 34.72 15.24
N ALA A 262 9.02 36.01 15.63
CA ALA A 262 7.95 36.92 15.21
C ALA A 262 7.84 37.10 13.68
N ARG A 263 8.86 36.75 12.91
CA ARG A 263 8.91 36.87 11.45
C ARG A 263 8.58 35.58 10.72
N ILE A 264 8.53 34.44 11.44
CA ILE A 264 8.33 33.12 10.83
C ILE A 264 6.89 32.66 11.09
N PRO A 265 6.07 32.49 10.05
CA PRO A 265 4.73 31.96 10.20
C PRO A 265 4.76 30.53 10.77
N GLY A 266 4.09 30.32 11.90
CA GLY A 266 4.02 29.03 12.57
C GLY A 266 5.04 28.79 13.68
N ALA A 267 6.00 29.74 13.90
CA ALA A 267 6.98 29.62 14.97
C ALA A 267 6.49 30.12 16.35
N ALA A 268 5.38 30.87 16.39
CA ALA A 268 4.90 31.54 17.60
C ALA A 268 4.53 30.61 18.77
N ALA A 269 4.25 29.33 18.49
CA ALA A 269 3.90 28.32 19.48
C ALA A 269 5.03 27.30 19.66
N THR A 270 6.27 27.75 19.62
CA THR A 270 7.45 26.93 19.90
C THR A 270 7.74 26.89 21.39
N THR A 271 8.01 25.70 21.94
CA THR A 271 8.55 25.53 23.27
C THR A 271 10.05 25.28 23.21
N LEU A 272 10.79 25.74 24.24
CA LEU A 272 12.25 25.66 24.25
C LEU A 272 12.76 25.51 25.72
N CYS A 273 13.68 24.60 25.92
CA CYS A 273 14.59 24.57 27.05
C CYS A 273 16.01 24.81 26.54
N LEU A 274 16.65 25.86 27.01
CA LEU A 274 18.03 26.23 26.71
C LEU A 274 18.84 26.20 28.00
N ALA A 275 19.99 25.51 27.97
CA ALA A 275 20.91 25.49 29.10
C ALA A 275 22.34 25.69 28.60
N VAL A 276 23.17 26.31 29.45
CA VAL A 276 24.61 26.45 29.25
C VAL A 276 25.31 25.81 30.46
N LEU A 277 26.03 24.73 30.18
CA LEU A 277 26.83 23.99 31.15
C LEU A 277 28.28 24.50 31.10
N ASP A 278 28.83 24.85 32.24
CA ASP A 278 30.26 25.04 32.43
C ASP A 278 30.84 23.78 33.10
N PRO A 279 31.61 22.95 32.38
CA PRO A 279 32.14 21.72 32.92
C PRO A 279 33.25 21.95 33.98
N ALA A 280 33.87 23.13 33.99
CA ALA A 280 35.00 23.42 34.87
C ALA A 280 34.58 23.54 36.34
N ASP A 281 33.40 24.14 36.59
CA ASP A 281 32.85 24.32 37.93
C ASP A 281 31.50 23.60 38.15
N GLY A 282 30.99 22.93 37.11
CA GLY A 282 29.71 22.21 37.11
C GLY A 282 28.50 23.13 37.14
N ARG A 283 28.64 24.38 36.76
CA ARG A 283 27.55 25.36 36.74
C ARG A 283 26.64 25.14 35.54
N LEU A 284 25.34 25.17 35.81
CA LEU A 284 24.30 25.08 34.78
C LEU A 284 23.39 26.32 34.87
N ASP A 285 23.45 27.16 33.83
CA ASP A 285 22.50 28.26 33.60
C ASP A 285 21.45 27.81 32.64
N TYR A 286 20.15 27.92 32.92
CA TYR A 286 19.10 27.44 32.05
C TYR A 286 17.85 28.32 32.07
N ILE A 287 17.02 28.16 31.05
CA ILE A 287 15.67 28.74 30.92
C ILE A 287 14.74 27.81 30.19
N CYS A 288 13.46 27.82 30.60
CA CYS A 288 12.40 27.08 29.92
C CYS A 288 11.31 28.04 29.42
N CYS A 289 11.03 27.99 28.11
CA CYS A 289 9.96 28.76 27.49
C CYS A 289 8.84 27.78 27.08
N GLY A 290 7.94 27.46 28.01
CA GLY A 290 6.85 26.52 27.78
C GLY A 290 7.26 25.05 27.68
N HIS A 291 8.55 24.73 27.75
CA HIS A 291 9.10 23.37 27.68
C HIS A 291 9.29 22.80 29.11
N PRO A 292 9.21 21.44 29.27
CA PRO A 292 9.54 20.81 30.56
C PRO A 292 10.94 21.20 31.06
N PRO A 293 11.12 21.41 32.36
CA PRO A 293 12.41 21.74 32.92
C PRO A 293 13.36 20.52 32.94
N PRO A 294 14.69 20.74 33.02
CA PRO A 294 15.65 19.67 33.12
C PRO A 294 15.42 18.82 34.37
N LEU A 295 15.57 17.50 34.20
CA LEU A 295 15.64 16.56 35.31
C LEU A 295 17.12 16.36 35.71
N VAL A 296 17.43 16.55 36.96
CA VAL A 296 18.77 16.28 37.51
C VAL A 296 18.72 15.00 38.33
N LEU A 297 19.66 14.12 38.07
CA LEU A 297 19.92 12.94 38.88
C LEU A 297 21.23 13.17 39.63
N ALA A 298 21.14 13.28 40.97
CA ALA A 298 22.30 13.46 41.80
C ALA A 298 23.08 12.14 41.95
N ALA A 299 24.36 12.24 42.38
CA ALA A 299 25.24 11.09 42.50
C ALA A 299 24.77 10.08 43.58
N ASP A 300 23.95 10.52 44.52
CA ASP A 300 23.29 9.69 45.54
C ASP A 300 22.03 9.00 45.05
N GLY A 301 21.62 9.24 43.76
CA GLY A 301 20.43 8.67 43.14
C GLY A 301 19.16 9.49 43.33
N GLU A 302 19.19 10.62 44.03
CA GLU A 302 18.03 11.51 44.07
C GLU A 302 17.78 12.16 42.70
N ALA A 303 16.53 12.08 42.22
CA ALA A 303 16.10 12.69 40.97
C ALA A 303 15.11 13.81 41.23
N GLY A 304 15.30 14.96 40.59
CA GLY A 304 14.39 16.08 40.72
C GLY A 304 14.41 17.01 39.53
N TYR A 305 13.23 17.51 39.17
CA TYR A 305 13.15 18.56 38.15
C TYR A 305 13.69 19.87 38.72
N LEU A 306 14.45 20.57 37.88
CA LEU A 306 14.84 21.92 38.23
C LEU A 306 13.61 22.83 38.23
N PRO A 307 13.60 23.91 39.06
CA PRO A 307 12.50 24.86 39.06
C PRO A 307 12.26 25.44 37.67
N ALA A 308 10.99 25.61 37.28
CA ALA A 308 10.68 26.26 36.03
C ALA A 308 11.13 27.73 36.07
N ALA A 309 12.29 28.01 35.48
CA ALA A 309 12.74 29.37 35.29
C ALA A 309 12.02 29.95 34.08
N THR A 310 11.09 30.87 34.29
CA THR A 310 10.29 31.52 33.24
C THR A 310 10.72 32.96 33.03
N VAL A 311 10.67 33.42 31.79
CA VAL A 311 10.75 34.84 31.46
C VAL A 311 9.36 35.45 31.64
N ASP A 312 9.21 36.40 32.56
CA ASP A 312 8.01 37.23 32.55
C ASP A 312 8.12 38.24 31.41
N ARG A 313 7.30 38.06 30.39
CA ARG A 313 7.28 38.91 29.17
C ARG A 313 6.89 40.35 29.48
N ASP A 314 6.10 40.58 30.52
CA ASP A 314 5.60 41.89 30.87
C ASP A 314 6.53 42.71 31.79
N ALA A 315 7.44 42.03 32.52
CA ALA A 315 8.29 42.67 33.52
C ALA A 315 9.74 42.95 33.07
N GLY A 316 10.15 42.43 31.91
CA GLY A 316 11.55 42.54 31.46
C GLY A 316 12.57 41.90 32.38
N THR A 317 12.11 41.13 33.37
CA THR A 317 12.93 40.54 34.43
C THR A 317 13.14 39.06 34.14
N LEU A 318 14.37 38.71 33.79
CA LEU A 318 14.79 37.32 33.70
C LEU A 318 15.03 36.79 35.10
N LEU A 319 14.26 35.81 35.53
CA LEU A 319 14.62 34.98 36.66
C LEU A 319 15.74 34.02 36.22
N ASN A 320 16.98 34.46 36.44
CA ASN A 320 18.14 33.60 36.21
C ASN A 320 18.22 32.60 37.35
N CYS A 321 18.03 31.32 37.08
CA CYS A 321 18.25 30.26 38.06
C CYS A 321 19.58 29.60 37.74
N SER A 322 20.63 29.97 38.46
CA SER A 322 21.92 29.31 38.38
C SER A 322 21.96 28.22 39.45
N ILE A 323 22.18 26.99 39.03
CA ILE A 323 22.36 25.85 39.92
C ILE A 323 23.74 25.29 39.69
N THR A 324 24.49 25.07 40.75
CA THR A 324 25.74 24.32 40.72
C THR A 324 25.42 22.86 40.99
N PRO A 325 25.46 21.98 39.97
CA PRO A 325 25.14 20.57 40.18
C PRO A 325 26.21 19.91 41.07
N ARG A 326 25.78 19.32 42.16
CA ARG A 326 26.61 18.36 42.91
C ARG A 326 26.28 16.96 42.36
N GLY A 327 26.87 16.56 41.23
CA GLY A 327 26.63 15.23 40.61
C GLY A 327 25.85 15.30 39.30
N GLY A 328 26.02 14.28 38.48
CA GLY A 328 25.65 14.26 37.07
C GLY A 328 24.22 14.68 36.73
N ALA A 329 24.11 15.44 35.66
CA ALA A 329 22.83 15.81 35.05
C ALA A 329 22.45 14.82 33.93
N VAL A 330 21.19 14.45 33.88
CA VAL A 330 20.59 13.66 32.77
C VAL A 330 19.50 14.50 32.13
N TRP A 331 19.54 14.59 30.82
CA TRP A 331 18.56 15.30 29.96
C TRP A 331 17.58 14.34 29.31
#